data_0181af5a696530910595e58714381352
#
_entry.id   0181af5a696530910595e58714381352
#
_cell.length_a   1.000
_cell.length_b   1.000
_cell.length_c   1.000
_cell.angle_alpha   90.00
_cell.angle_beta   90.00
_cell.angle_gamma   90.00
#
_symmetry.space_group_name_H-M   'P 1'
#
loop_
_entity.id
_entity.type
_entity.pdbx_description
1 polymer ?
#
loop_
_entity_poly.entity_id
_entity_poly.type
_entity_poly.pdbx_seq_one_letter_code
_entity_poly.pdbx_strand_id
1 'polypeptide(L)'
;MDMTTQGIPNALPFSPAKAAAKAKVSARGVNVYYGEKHALHDVSVEIPDQAVMSFIGPSGCGKSTFLRCVNRMNDTIPICRVTGSIEIDGKDIYDPALDVVQLRARVGMVFQKPNPFPKSIFENVAYGPRIH
;
A
#
# COMPACT_ATOMS: atom_id res chain seq x y z
N MET A 1 -42.30 -10.99 30.58
CA MET A 1 -41.12 -11.73 30.15
C MET A 1 -40.09 -10.74 29.64
N ASP A 2 -39.17 -10.36 30.51
CA ASP A 2 -38.07 -9.42 30.18
C ASP A 2 -37.02 -10.12 29.34
N MET A 3 -36.86 -9.71 28.11
CA MET A 3 -35.69 -10.06 27.31
C MET A 3 -34.54 -9.10 27.64
N THR A 4 -33.71 -9.50 28.57
CA THR A 4 -32.49 -8.80 28.96
C THR A 4 -31.55 -8.78 27.77
N THR A 5 -31.32 -7.62 27.23
CA THR A 5 -30.27 -7.33 26.22
C THR A 5 -28.91 -7.57 26.89
N GLN A 6 -28.29 -8.70 26.60
CA GLN A 6 -26.91 -8.94 26.99
C GLN A 6 -26.00 -8.06 26.11
N GLY A 7 -25.39 -7.08 26.76
CA GLY A 7 -24.41 -6.21 26.15
C GLY A 7 -23.21 -6.99 25.63
N ILE A 8 -22.75 -6.65 24.45
CA ILE A 8 -21.51 -7.14 23.84
C ILE A 8 -20.35 -6.74 24.76
N PRO A 9 -19.57 -7.70 25.32
CA PRO A 9 -18.47 -7.35 26.18
C PRO A 9 -17.34 -6.71 25.37
N ASN A 10 -17.08 -5.46 25.69
CA ASN A 10 -15.82 -4.78 25.61
C ASN A 10 -15.05 -4.92 24.29
N ALA A 11 -15.32 -4.00 23.37
CA ALA A 11 -14.35 -3.65 22.35
C ALA A 11 -13.04 -3.32 23.09
N LEU A 12 -11.97 -4.06 22.78
CA LEU A 12 -10.63 -3.75 23.24
C LEU A 12 -10.37 -2.27 22.91
N PRO A 13 -9.85 -1.47 23.86
CA PRO A 13 -9.58 -0.07 23.59
C PRO A 13 -8.56 -0.03 22.44
N PHE A 14 -8.99 0.51 21.31
CA PHE A 14 -8.10 0.87 20.21
C PHE A 14 -7.16 1.93 20.78
N SER A 15 -5.98 1.50 21.22
CA SER A 15 -4.94 2.42 21.63
C SER A 15 -4.51 3.19 20.39
N PRO A 16 -4.74 4.52 20.31
CA PRO A 16 -4.20 5.28 19.20
C PRO A 16 -2.70 5.08 19.20
N ALA A 17 -2.18 4.60 18.07
CA ALA A 17 -0.76 4.37 17.87
C ALA A 17 0.01 5.59 18.36
N LYS A 18 1.00 5.31 19.21
CA LYS A 18 1.93 6.22 19.85
C LYS A 18 2.23 7.44 19.00
N ALA A 19 1.73 8.60 19.40
CA ALA A 19 2.02 9.88 18.76
C ALA A 19 3.54 10.07 18.62
N ALA A 20 4.01 10.45 17.41
CA ALA A 20 5.38 10.78 17.03
C ALA A 20 6.28 9.65 16.49
N ALA A 21 5.75 8.55 15.98
CA ALA A 21 6.57 7.71 15.10
C ALA A 21 6.72 8.43 13.74
N LYS A 22 7.97 8.62 13.27
CA LYS A 22 8.25 9.20 11.96
C LYS A 22 7.47 8.40 10.90
N ALA A 23 6.73 9.10 10.03
CA ALA A 23 6.02 8.44 8.95
C ALA A 23 7.03 7.76 8.01
N LYS A 24 6.82 6.47 7.74
CA LYS A 24 7.58 5.72 6.76
C LYS A 24 7.10 6.03 5.35
N VAL A 25 5.77 6.08 5.19
CA VAL A 25 5.10 6.48 3.95
C VAL A 25 4.16 7.63 4.27
N SER A 26 4.25 8.72 3.53
CA SER A 26 3.34 9.86 3.61
C SER A 26 2.72 10.06 2.23
N ALA A 27 1.41 9.89 2.14
CA ALA A 27 0.63 10.15 0.94
C ALA A 27 -0.29 11.34 1.18
N ARG A 28 -0.34 12.28 0.22
CA ARG A 28 -1.15 13.50 0.32
C ARG A 28 -1.84 13.80 -0.99
N GLY A 29 -3.17 13.93 -0.91
CA GLY A 29 -4.01 14.30 -2.05
C GLY A 29 -3.88 13.34 -3.24
N VAL A 30 -3.69 12.04 -2.98
CA VAL A 30 -3.43 11.06 -4.03
C VAL A 30 -4.71 10.77 -4.80
N ASN A 31 -4.66 11.02 -6.10
CA ASN A 31 -5.70 10.66 -7.06
C ASN A 31 -5.13 9.69 -8.08
N VAL A 32 -5.91 8.71 -8.48
CA VAL A 32 -5.54 7.76 -9.52
C VAL A 32 -6.64 7.68 -10.57
N TYR A 33 -6.22 7.76 -11.82
CA TYR A 33 -7.09 7.69 -12.99
C TYR A 33 -6.66 6.55 -13.90
N TYR A 34 -7.62 5.79 -14.40
CA TYR A 34 -7.44 4.83 -15.49
C TYR A 34 -8.20 5.35 -16.72
N GLY A 35 -7.50 6.03 -17.63
CA GLY A 35 -8.14 6.82 -18.67
C GLY A 35 -9.03 7.89 -18.05
N GLU A 36 -10.32 7.86 -18.37
CA GLU A 36 -11.31 8.80 -17.82
C GLU A 36 -11.86 8.38 -16.44
N LYS A 37 -11.65 7.12 -16.03
CA LYS A 37 -12.16 6.62 -14.75
C LYS A 37 -11.30 7.10 -13.59
N HIS A 38 -11.88 7.92 -12.72
CA HIS A 38 -11.28 8.32 -11.44
C HIS A 38 -11.44 7.19 -10.42
N ALA A 39 -10.36 6.52 -10.08
CA ALA A 39 -10.36 5.30 -9.26
C ALA A 39 -10.02 5.54 -7.79
N LEU A 40 -9.18 6.55 -7.50
CA LEU A 40 -8.90 7.03 -6.14
C LEU A 40 -9.10 8.54 -6.08
N HIS A 41 -9.79 8.98 -5.04
CA HIS A 41 -10.18 10.37 -4.84
C HIS A 41 -9.53 10.94 -3.59
N ASP A 42 -8.56 11.85 -3.77
CA ASP A 42 -7.95 12.69 -2.72
C ASP A 42 -7.54 11.90 -1.46
N VAL A 43 -6.83 10.79 -1.65
CA VAL A 43 -6.42 9.91 -0.55
C VAL A 43 -5.19 10.50 0.13
N SER A 44 -5.33 10.75 1.45
CA SER A 44 -4.22 11.18 2.30
C SER A 44 -4.07 10.20 3.47
N VAL A 45 -2.87 9.64 3.65
CA VAL A 45 -2.60 8.66 4.70
C VAL A 45 -1.13 8.69 5.10
N GLU A 46 -0.86 8.54 6.38
CA GLU A 46 0.49 8.38 6.92
C GLU A 46 0.64 6.97 7.50
N ILE A 47 1.64 6.25 7.06
CA ILE A 47 1.98 4.91 7.56
C ILE A 47 3.22 5.06 8.44
N PRO A 48 3.12 4.77 9.74
CA PRO A 48 4.25 4.87 10.66
C PRO A 48 5.36 3.87 10.32
N ASP A 49 6.59 4.23 10.66
CA ASP A 49 7.72 3.28 10.57
C ASP A 49 7.54 2.12 11.55
N GLN A 50 7.98 0.93 11.17
CA GLN A 50 7.92 -0.30 11.97
C GLN A 50 6.51 -0.64 12.49
N ALA A 51 5.48 -0.32 11.71
CA ALA A 51 4.10 -0.59 12.05
C ALA A 51 3.37 -1.35 10.94
N VAL A 52 2.26 -1.99 11.29
CA VAL A 52 1.34 -2.61 10.34
C VAL A 52 0.10 -1.75 10.22
N MET A 53 -0.22 -1.33 9.01
CA MET A 53 -1.47 -0.64 8.70
C MET A 53 -2.33 -1.52 7.79
N SER A 54 -3.61 -1.66 8.13
CA SER A 54 -4.57 -2.43 7.34
C SER A 54 -5.59 -1.52 6.69
N PHE A 55 -5.82 -1.71 5.38
CA PHE A 55 -6.89 -1.06 4.64
C PHE A 55 -8.08 -2.00 4.55
N ILE A 56 -9.22 -1.60 5.12
CA ILE A 56 -10.45 -2.39 5.16
C ILE A 56 -11.52 -1.66 4.35
N GLY A 57 -12.25 -2.40 3.54
CA GLY A 57 -13.34 -1.86 2.73
C GLY A 57 -13.83 -2.86 1.69
N PRO A 58 -14.94 -2.56 1.01
CA PRO A 58 -15.54 -3.45 0.02
C PRO A 58 -14.62 -3.68 -1.18
N SER A 59 -14.90 -4.73 -1.95
CA SER A 59 -14.19 -5.00 -3.21
C SER A 59 -14.36 -3.82 -4.16
N GLY A 60 -13.27 -3.45 -4.85
CA GLY A 60 -13.29 -2.36 -5.83
C GLY A 60 -13.18 -0.94 -5.26
N CYS A 61 -13.07 -0.74 -3.93
CA CYS A 61 -12.95 0.59 -3.33
C CYS A 61 -11.55 1.24 -3.45
N GLY A 62 -10.60 0.60 -4.15
CA GLY A 62 -9.30 1.21 -4.46
C GLY A 62 -8.12 0.79 -3.57
N LYS A 63 -8.28 -0.13 -2.60
CA LYS A 63 -7.19 -0.57 -1.71
C LYS A 63 -5.94 -1.03 -2.48
N SER A 64 -6.12 -1.96 -3.41
CA SER A 64 -5.02 -2.46 -4.24
C SER A 64 -4.48 -1.40 -5.20
N THR A 65 -5.31 -0.47 -5.65
CA THR A 65 -4.87 0.65 -6.47
C THR A 65 -3.91 1.55 -5.70
N PHE A 66 -4.23 1.87 -4.44
CA PHE A 66 -3.34 2.64 -3.57
C PHE A 66 -2.03 1.89 -3.28
N LEU A 67 -2.10 0.60 -2.92
CA LEU A 67 -0.90 -0.20 -2.67
C LEU A 67 0.05 -0.23 -3.88
N ARG A 68 -0.50 -0.30 -5.10
CA ARG A 68 0.29 -0.24 -6.33
C ARG A 68 0.91 1.13 -6.61
N CYS A 69 0.42 2.20 -6.01
CA CYS A 69 1.08 3.51 -6.10
C CYS A 69 2.39 3.51 -5.33
N VAL A 70 2.43 2.90 -4.13
CA VAL A 70 3.56 2.97 -3.21
C VAL A 70 4.87 2.38 -3.80
N ASN A 71 4.76 1.36 -4.66
CA ASN A 71 5.91 0.78 -5.39
C ASN A 71 5.92 1.13 -6.87
N ARG A 72 5.10 2.08 -7.30
CA ARG A 72 4.97 2.54 -8.69
C ARG A 72 4.58 1.45 -9.68
N MET A 73 3.90 0.38 -9.24
CA MET A 73 3.40 -0.65 -10.15
C MET A 73 2.30 -0.14 -11.09
N ASN A 74 1.63 0.96 -10.76
CA ASN A 74 0.67 1.59 -11.66
C ASN A 74 1.31 2.16 -12.93
N ASP A 75 2.62 2.46 -12.92
CA ASP A 75 3.37 2.93 -14.10
C ASP A 75 3.42 1.90 -15.22
N THR A 76 3.18 0.62 -14.93
CA THR A 76 3.12 -0.45 -15.94
C THR A 76 1.81 -0.44 -16.74
N ILE A 77 0.85 0.38 -16.33
CA ILE A 77 -0.46 0.51 -16.97
C ILE A 77 -0.47 1.82 -17.77
N PRO A 78 -0.43 1.78 -19.11
CA PRO A 78 -0.26 2.99 -19.94
C PRO A 78 -1.32 4.08 -19.72
N ILE A 79 -2.56 3.67 -19.41
CA ILE A 79 -3.66 4.60 -19.17
C ILE A 79 -3.76 5.08 -17.72
N CYS A 80 -2.84 4.64 -16.84
CA CYS A 80 -2.85 5.04 -15.44
C CYS A 80 -2.13 6.37 -15.26
N ARG A 81 -2.78 7.28 -14.55
CA ARG A 81 -2.21 8.57 -14.14
C ARG A 81 -2.41 8.73 -12.64
N VAL A 82 -1.32 9.01 -11.94
CA VAL A 82 -1.31 9.30 -10.51
C VAL A 82 -0.98 10.78 -10.30
N THR A 83 -1.71 11.44 -9.42
CA THR A 83 -1.44 12.82 -8.98
C THR A 83 -1.46 12.90 -7.45
N GLY A 84 -0.99 14.00 -6.89
CA GLY A 84 -0.71 14.12 -5.47
C GLY A 84 0.75 13.80 -5.17
N SER A 85 1.10 13.61 -3.90
CA SER A 85 2.46 13.25 -3.50
C SER A 85 2.47 11.96 -2.67
N ILE A 86 3.47 11.12 -2.90
CA ILE A 86 3.76 9.96 -2.05
C ILE A 86 5.24 9.99 -1.74
N GLU A 87 5.55 10.09 -0.45
CA GLU A 87 6.91 10.09 0.05
C GLU A 87 7.21 8.81 0.83
N ILE A 88 8.41 8.26 0.64
CA ILE A 88 8.97 7.17 1.45
C ILE A 88 10.28 7.66 2.06
N ASP A 89 10.38 7.59 3.38
CA ASP A 89 11.50 8.17 4.12
C ASP A 89 11.74 9.66 3.80
N GLY A 90 10.67 10.41 3.52
CA GLY A 90 10.71 11.83 3.17
C GLY A 90 11.21 12.14 1.76
N LYS A 91 11.27 11.13 0.87
CA LYS A 91 11.62 11.28 -0.54
C LYS A 91 10.41 10.99 -1.42
N ASP A 92 10.08 11.92 -2.32
CA ASP A 92 9.00 11.72 -3.28
C ASP A 92 9.34 10.57 -4.22
N ILE A 93 8.46 9.58 -4.29
CA ILE A 93 8.64 8.41 -5.15
C ILE A 93 8.42 8.71 -6.63
N TYR A 94 7.83 9.87 -6.97
CA TYR A 94 7.62 10.33 -8.34
C TYR A 94 8.66 11.36 -8.80
N ASP A 95 9.70 11.62 -7.99
CA ASP A 95 10.83 12.42 -8.40
C ASP A 95 11.47 11.83 -9.68
N PRO A 96 11.64 12.62 -10.75
CA PRO A 96 12.28 12.16 -11.99
C PRO A 96 13.71 11.63 -11.82
N ALA A 97 14.41 12.06 -10.76
CA ALA A 97 15.75 11.58 -10.43
C ALA A 97 15.76 10.24 -9.68
N LEU A 98 14.57 9.74 -9.25
CA LEU A 98 14.48 8.51 -8.50
C LEU A 98 14.58 7.29 -9.43
N ASP A 99 15.49 6.37 -9.11
CA ASP A 99 15.57 5.07 -9.76
C ASP A 99 14.44 4.16 -9.27
N VAL A 100 13.48 3.87 -10.17
CA VAL A 100 12.32 3.02 -9.89
C VAL A 100 12.72 1.58 -9.57
N VAL A 101 13.81 1.08 -10.13
CA VAL A 101 14.32 -0.28 -9.85
C VAL A 101 14.77 -0.36 -8.40
N GLN A 102 15.51 0.63 -7.93
CA GLN A 102 15.94 0.73 -6.53
C GLN A 102 14.75 0.90 -5.58
N LEU A 103 13.73 1.68 -5.97
CA LEU A 103 12.51 1.79 -5.20
C LEU A 103 11.84 0.41 -5.03
N ARG A 104 11.67 -0.34 -6.11
CA ARG A 104 11.02 -1.66 -6.09
C ARG A 104 11.83 -2.74 -5.38
N ALA A 105 13.16 -2.61 -5.34
CA ALA A 105 14.02 -3.45 -4.52
C ALA A 105 13.75 -3.26 -3.01
N ARG A 106 13.36 -2.04 -2.59
CA ARG A 106 13.08 -1.68 -1.20
C ARG A 106 11.61 -1.85 -0.82
N VAL A 107 10.70 -1.77 -1.77
CA VAL A 107 9.24 -1.82 -1.55
C VAL A 107 8.68 -3.06 -2.24
N GLY A 108 8.72 -4.19 -1.56
CA GLY A 108 8.17 -5.45 -2.05
C GLY A 108 6.63 -5.43 -2.05
N MET A 109 6.04 -6.24 -2.92
CA MET A 109 4.60 -6.44 -2.99
C MET A 109 4.25 -7.93 -3.04
N VAL A 110 3.32 -8.34 -2.18
CA VAL A 110 2.74 -9.68 -2.22
C VAL A 110 1.38 -9.59 -2.90
N PHE A 111 1.20 -10.36 -3.96
CA PHE A 111 -0.03 -10.38 -4.75
C PHE A 111 -1.04 -11.37 -4.18
N GLN A 112 -2.32 -11.10 -4.36
CA GLN A 112 -3.41 -11.99 -3.95
C GLN A 112 -3.33 -13.35 -4.65
N LYS A 113 -2.98 -13.38 -5.94
CA LYS A 113 -2.78 -14.60 -6.71
C LYS A 113 -1.29 -14.87 -6.84
N PRO A 114 -0.79 -16.03 -6.35
CA PRO A 114 0.61 -16.39 -6.53
C PRO A 114 0.93 -16.61 -8.00
N ASN A 115 2.10 -16.15 -8.42
CA ASN A 115 2.60 -16.30 -9.79
C ASN A 115 4.07 -16.75 -9.74
N PRO A 116 4.34 -18.00 -9.29
CA PRO A 116 5.70 -18.50 -9.22
C PRO A 116 6.27 -18.75 -10.61
N PHE A 117 7.58 -18.63 -10.73
CA PHE A 117 8.30 -19.07 -11.93
C PHE A 117 8.21 -20.60 -12.06
N PRO A 118 8.27 -21.16 -13.29
CA PRO A 118 8.29 -22.61 -13.52
C PRO A 118 9.66 -23.20 -13.14
N LYS A 119 10.01 -23.09 -11.87
CA LYS A 119 11.27 -23.48 -11.25
C LYS A 119 11.02 -24.15 -9.91
N SER A 120 12.05 -24.69 -9.27
CA SER A 120 11.94 -25.25 -7.93
C SER A 120 11.53 -24.20 -6.89
N ILE A 121 11.02 -24.64 -5.74
CA ILE A 121 10.71 -23.77 -4.61
C ILE A 121 11.94 -22.97 -4.20
N PHE A 122 13.10 -23.65 -4.09
CA PHE A 122 14.37 -23.01 -3.76
C PHE A 122 14.74 -21.89 -4.74
N GLU A 123 14.62 -22.14 -6.04
CA GLU A 123 14.96 -21.14 -7.07
C GLU A 123 13.99 -19.96 -7.09
N ASN A 124 12.69 -20.18 -6.79
CA ASN A 124 11.73 -19.10 -6.63
C ASN A 124 12.08 -18.20 -5.43
N VAL A 125 12.43 -18.78 -4.28
CA VAL A 125 12.83 -18.04 -3.08
C VAL A 125 14.17 -17.34 -3.26
N ALA A 126 15.14 -18.00 -3.90
CA ALA A 126 16.48 -17.46 -4.13
C ALA A 126 16.54 -16.40 -5.24
N TYR A 127 15.49 -16.25 -6.04
CA TYR A 127 15.48 -15.37 -7.22
C TYR A 127 15.76 -13.90 -6.87
N GLY A 128 15.00 -13.35 -5.91
CA GLY A 128 15.21 -11.98 -5.45
C GLY A 128 16.65 -11.71 -4.96
N PRO A 129 17.16 -12.47 -3.98
CA PRO A 129 18.53 -12.30 -3.48
C PRO A 129 19.64 -12.49 -4.51
N ARG A 130 19.38 -13.20 -5.62
CA ARG A 130 20.37 -13.39 -6.71
C ARG A 130 20.42 -12.23 -7.69
N ILE A 131 19.31 -11.46 -7.80
CA ILE A 131 19.24 -10.32 -8.71
C ILE A 131 19.75 -9.04 -8.04
N HIS A 132 19.60 -8.93 -6.73
CA HIS A 132 19.98 -7.79 -5.92
C HIS A 132 21.24 -8.09 -5.10
#